data_bb9537003336b48c67334db5217042fc
#
_entry.id   bb9537003336b48c67334db5217042fc
#
_cell.length_a   1.000
_cell.length_b   1.000
_cell.length_c   1.000
_cell.angle_alpha   90.00
_cell.angle_beta   90.00
_cell.angle_gamma   90.00
#
_symmetry.space_group_name_H-M   'P 1'
#
loop_
_entity.id
_entity.type
_entity.pdbx_description
1 polymer ?
#
loop_
_entity_poly.entity_id
_entity_poly.type
_entity_poly.pdbx_seq_one_letter_code
_entity_poly.pdbx_strand_id
1 'polypeptide(L)'
;MLFLRILEKKIALTINQAMDGRNKKNKILKNKKNLFSNKCNFIKGVASIDGLEHSNIPEVAFLGRSNVGKSSLLNAITKRAKLAHTSKTPGRTQELNFFSFGEDDPIMTIVDMPGYGFAKASKSKIAEWTELSRHYLLNRSNLRRVFLLIDARHDIKPSDEEIMCMLDNCAVSYQIVLTKIDKIKNRNKKISETENSVKSHVAVHPVVYATSSQI
;
A
#
# COMPACT_ATOMS: atom_id res chain seq x y z
N MET A 1 -8.88 -12.50 -11.35
CA MET A 1 -7.46 -12.94 -11.48
C MET A 1 -6.57 -12.02 -12.33
N LEU A 2 -7.00 -11.51 -13.49
CA LEU A 2 -6.12 -10.69 -14.36
C LEU A 2 -5.63 -9.40 -13.69
N PHE A 3 -6.51 -8.63 -13.07
CA PHE A 3 -6.17 -7.37 -12.40
C PHE A 3 -5.21 -7.55 -11.22
N LEU A 4 -5.38 -8.60 -10.42
CA LEU A 4 -4.49 -8.90 -9.30
C LEU A 4 -3.07 -9.24 -9.81
N ARG A 5 -2.96 -10.09 -10.84
CA ARG A 5 -1.67 -10.42 -11.48
C ARG A 5 -0.97 -9.21 -12.10
N ILE A 6 -1.73 -8.25 -12.64
CA ILE A 6 -1.17 -7.00 -13.16
C ILE A 6 -0.59 -6.18 -11.99
N LEU A 7 -1.31 -6.03 -10.90
CA LEU A 7 -0.85 -5.31 -9.72
C LEU A 7 0.39 -5.98 -9.10
N GLU A 8 0.39 -7.31 -8.94
CA GLU A 8 1.55 -8.08 -8.49
C GLU A 8 2.79 -7.82 -9.35
N LYS A 9 2.66 -7.89 -10.68
CA LYS A 9 3.75 -7.61 -11.62
C LYS A 9 4.28 -6.18 -11.49
N LYS A 10 3.40 -5.21 -11.24
CA LYS A 10 3.76 -3.80 -11.15
C LYS A 10 4.44 -3.48 -9.80
N ILE A 11 3.98 -4.09 -8.70
CA ILE A 11 4.67 -4.01 -7.41
C ILE A 11 6.09 -4.59 -7.55
N ALA A 12 6.23 -5.77 -8.17
CA ALA A 12 7.52 -6.39 -8.44
C ALA A 12 8.42 -5.50 -9.30
N LEU A 13 7.86 -4.80 -10.31
CA LEU A 13 8.61 -3.87 -11.16
C LEU A 13 9.10 -2.66 -10.35
N THR A 14 8.27 -2.08 -9.51
CA THR A 14 8.62 -0.96 -8.62
C THR A 14 9.80 -1.32 -7.72
N ILE A 15 9.79 -2.52 -7.15
CA ILE A 15 10.87 -3.02 -6.31
C ILE A 15 12.15 -3.23 -7.12
N ASN A 16 12.06 -3.82 -8.31
CA ASN A 16 13.20 -4.06 -9.17
C ASN A 16 13.87 -2.77 -9.66
N GLN A 17 13.10 -1.74 -10.02
CA GLN A 17 13.64 -0.44 -10.42
C GLN A 17 14.43 0.23 -9.29
N ALA A 18 14.04 0.00 -8.06
CA ALA A 18 14.67 0.55 -6.88
C ALA A 18 15.93 -0.21 -6.42
N MET A 19 16.17 -1.39 -6.94
CA MET A 19 17.34 -2.25 -6.63
C MET A 19 18.50 -2.05 -7.63
N ASP A 20 18.63 -0.86 -8.20
CA ASP A 20 19.73 -0.53 -9.11
C ASP A 20 21.05 -0.42 -8.34
N GLY A 21 21.80 -1.49 -8.32
CA GLY A 21 23.14 -1.54 -7.74
C GLY A 21 23.53 -2.89 -7.14
N ARG A 22 24.21 -3.73 -7.94
CA ARG A 22 25.07 -4.86 -7.55
C ARG A 22 24.42 -6.16 -7.01
N ASN A 23 24.63 -7.23 -7.78
CA ASN A 23 24.50 -8.67 -7.44
C ASN A 23 23.13 -9.28 -7.04
N LYS A 24 22.18 -8.54 -6.47
CA LYS A 24 20.83 -9.07 -6.19
C LYS A 24 19.90 -9.05 -7.41
N LYS A 25 20.20 -8.23 -8.43
CA LYS A 25 19.42 -8.11 -9.68
C LYS A 25 19.23 -9.45 -10.39
N ASN A 26 20.27 -10.29 -10.42
CA ASN A 26 20.21 -11.59 -11.09
C ASN A 26 19.38 -12.65 -10.33
N LYS A 27 19.33 -12.58 -9.00
CA LYS A 27 18.54 -13.53 -8.18
C LYS A 27 17.04 -13.25 -8.25
N ILE A 28 16.65 -11.95 -8.26
CA ILE A 28 15.26 -11.51 -8.39
C ILE A 28 14.78 -11.66 -9.83
N LEU A 29 15.63 -11.41 -10.83
CA LEU A 29 15.30 -11.59 -12.24
C LEU A 29 15.06 -13.08 -12.61
N LYS A 30 15.80 -14.01 -12.03
CA LYS A 30 15.55 -15.46 -12.17
C LYS A 30 14.23 -15.88 -11.50
N ASN A 31 13.81 -15.20 -10.43
CA ASN A 31 12.55 -15.47 -9.69
C ASN A 31 11.37 -14.59 -10.14
N LYS A 32 11.48 -13.84 -11.25
CA LYS A 32 10.45 -12.92 -11.78
C LYS A 32 9.03 -13.51 -11.92
N LYS A 33 8.92 -14.82 -12.11
CA LYS A 33 7.60 -15.46 -12.22
C LYS A 33 6.84 -15.58 -10.89
N ASN A 34 7.51 -15.43 -9.73
CA ASN A 34 6.93 -15.87 -8.46
C ASN A 34 7.29 -15.01 -7.22
N LEU A 35 7.44 -13.67 -7.33
CA LEU A 35 7.68 -12.84 -6.13
C LEU A 35 6.63 -13.11 -5.05
N PHE A 36 5.35 -13.12 -5.43
CA PHE A 36 4.21 -13.37 -4.56
C PHE A 36 3.85 -14.86 -4.35
N SER A 37 4.65 -15.77 -4.91
CA SER A 37 4.56 -17.21 -4.54
C SER A 37 5.45 -17.55 -3.36
N ASN A 38 6.37 -16.66 -2.97
CA ASN A 38 7.13 -16.82 -1.74
C ASN A 38 6.21 -16.69 -0.54
N LYS A 39 6.57 -17.40 0.54
CA LYS A 39 5.83 -17.32 1.79
C LYS A 39 5.88 -15.90 2.34
N CYS A 40 4.72 -15.40 2.73
CA CYS A 40 4.58 -14.10 3.36
C CYS A 40 4.34 -14.31 4.85
N ASN A 41 5.16 -13.70 5.69
CA ASN A 41 5.09 -13.81 7.14
C ASN A 41 4.85 -12.44 7.77
N PHE A 42 4.02 -12.40 8.82
CA PHE A 42 3.90 -11.23 9.68
C PHE A 42 5.21 -11.08 10.48
N ILE A 43 5.76 -9.88 10.51
CA ILE A 43 6.97 -9.55 11.26
C ILE A 43 6.59 -8.95 12.61
N LYS A 44 5.93 -7.77 12.56
CA LYS A 44 5.57 -7.00 13.75
C LYS A 44 4.48 -5.97 13.45
N GLY A 45 3.78 -5.53 14.50
CA GLY A 45 2.99 -4.31 14.52
C GLY A 45 3.77 -3.21 15.24
N VAL A 46 3.73 -1.99 14.73
CA VAL A 46 4.42 -0.83 15.29
C VAL A 46 3.39 0.25 15.58
N ALA A 47 3.23 0.58 16.87
CA ALA A 47 2.28 1.57 17.36
C ALA A 47 2.94 2.91 17.72
N SER A 48 4.28 2.98 17.81
CA SER A 48 5.03 4.18 18.15
C SER A 48 6.28 4.33 17.29
N ILE A 49 6.83 5.54 17.26
CA ILE A 49 8.03 5.87 16.47
C ILE A 49 9.22 5.02 16.87
N ASP A 50 9.40 4.76 18.15
CA ASP A 50 10.54 3.99 18.69
C ASP A 50 10.57 2.53 18.18
N GLY A 51 9.42 1.99 17.76
CA GLY A 51 9.33 0.67 17.15
C GLY A 51 9.77 0.61 15.69
N LEU A 52 10.10 1.74 15.07
CA LEU A 52 10.52 1.83 13.67
C LEU A 52 12.03 1.56 13.52
N GLU A 53 12.42 0.31 13.59
CA GLU A 53 13.81 -0.09 13.38
C GLU A 53 14.26 0.15 11.94
N HIS A 54 15.56 0.45 11.77
CA HIS A 54 16.17 0.58 10.44
C HIS A 54 16.12 -0.74 9.68
N SER A 55 15.86 -0.66 8.36
CA SER A 55 15.87 -1.80 7.46
C SER A 55 16.40 -1.39 6.09
N ASN A 56 17.19 -2.26 5.47
CA ASN A 56 17.66 -2.10 4.09
C ASN A 56 16.80 -2.88 3.08
N ILE A 57 15.81 -3.65 3.56
CA ILE A 57 14.92 -4.43 2.71
C ILE A 57 13.92 -3.46 2.05
N PRO A 58 13.77 -3.48 0.70
CA PRO A 58 12.81 -2.60 0.03
C PRO A 58 11.40 -2.75 0.59
N GLU A 59 10.74 -1.62 0.83
CA GLU A 59 9.38 -1.58 1.34
C GLU A 59 8.40 -0.97 0.35
N VAL A 60 7.18 -1.51 0.36
CA VAL A 60 6.01 -0.87 -0.25
C VAL A 60 4.91 -0.78 0.80
N ALA A 61 4.27 0.37 0.90
CA ALA A 61 3.20 0.59 1.86
C ALA A 61 1.83 0.61 1.19
N PHE A 62 0.82 0.15 1.90
CA PHE A 62 -0.57 0.19 1.48
C PHE A 62 -1.37 1.08 2.42
N LEU A 63 -2.01 2.08 1.85
CA LEU A 63 -2.80 3.08 2.56
C LEU A 63 -4.17 3.22 1.90
N GLY A 64 -5.18 3.55 2.65
CA GLY A 64 -6.53 3.75 2.12
C GLY A 64 -7.55 3.93 3.22
N ARG A 65 -8.73 4.39 2.84
CA ARG A 65 -9.84 4.56 3.79
C ARG A 65 -10.30 3.24 4.38
N SER A 66 -10.89 3.32 5.55
CA SER A 66 -11.56 2.15 6.14
C SER A 66 -12.58 1.56 5.18
N ASN A 67 -12.61 0.23 5.10
CA ASN A 67 -13.49 -0.53 4.22
C ASN A 67 -13.27 -0.32 2.71
N VAL A 68 -12.15 0.27 2.31
CA VAL A 68 -11.77 0.40 0.90
C VAL A 68 -11.45 -0.95 0.24
N GLY A 69 -11.16 -1.96 1.03
CA GLY A 69 -10.78 -3.30 0.55
C GLY A 69 -9.28 -3.61 0.71
N LYS A 70 -8.55 -2.80 1.51
CA LYS A 70 -7.10 -2.93 1.72
C LYS A 70 -6.71 -4.32 2.24
N SER A 71 -7.29 -4.79 3.33
CA SER A 71 -7.02 -6.13 3.89
C SER A 71 -7.40 -7.26 2.94
N SER A 72 -8.51 -7.12 2.20
CA SER A 72 -8.90 -8.10 1.17
C SER A 72 -7.86 -8.17 0.04
N LEU A 73 -7.35 -7.03 -0.40
CA LEU A 73 -6.31 -6.95 -1.42
C LEU A 73 -5.00 -7.57 -0.91
N LEU A 74 -4.57 -7.22 0.31
CA LEU A 74 -3.36 -7.78 0.92
C LEU A 74 -3.46 -9.29 1.08
N ASN A 75 -4.58 -9.81 1.56
CA ASN A 75 -4.83 -11.25 1.67
C ASN A 75 -4.78 -11.94 0.30
N ALA A 76 -5.32 -11.31 -0.74
CA ALA A 76 -5.28 -11.86 -2.10
C ALA A 76 -3.86 -11.87 -2.67
N ILE A 77 -3.08 -10.81 -2.51
CA ILE A 77 -1.68 -10.70 -2.96
C ILE A 77 -0.80 -11.72 -2.22
N THR A 78 -1.00 -11.87 -0.91
CA THR A 78 -0.19 -12.77 -0.07
C THR A 78 -0.65 -14.22 -0.15
N LYS A 79 -1.78 -14.49 -0.84
CA LYS A 79 -2.44 -15.82 -0.92
C LYS A 79 -2.78 -16.42 0.46
N ARG A 80 -3.03 -15.55 1.45
CA ARG A 80 -3.38 -15.93 2.82
C ARG A 80 -4.72 -15.33 3.24
N ALA A 81 -5.64 -16.19 3.67
CA ALA A 81 -6.99 -15.77 4.03
C ALA A 81 -7.09 -14.89 5.30
N LYS A 82 -6.04 -14.81 6.13
CA LYS A 82 -6.06 -14.14 7.44
C LYS A 82 -4.74 -13.46 7.80
N LEU A 83 -3.92 -13.03 6.84
CA LEU A 83 -2.64 -12.40 7.15
C LEU A 83 -2.85 -10.99 7.70
N ALA A 84 -3.64 -10.17 7.01
CA ALA A 84 -4.09 -8.89 7.54
C ALA A 84 -5.33 -9.14 8.40
N HIS A 85 -5.20 -8.95 9.71
CA HIS A 85 -6.35 -9.03 10.61
C HIS A 85 -7.35 -7.94 10.23
N THR A 86 -8.47 -8.36 9.63
CA THR A 86 -9.64 -7.50 9.51
C THR A 86 -10.23 -7.31 10.91
N SER A 87 -9.74 -6.33 11.68
CA SER A 87 -10.40 -5.99 12.92
C SER A 87 -11.78 -5.40 12.57
N LYS A 88 -12.83 -6.16 12.87
CA LYS A 88 -14.22 -5.69 12.75
C LYS A 88 -14.55 -4.64 13.81
N THR A 89 -13.65 -4.36 14.75
CA THR A 89 -13.89 -3.44 15.86
C THR A 89 -13.17 -2.11 15.59
N PRO A 90 -13.90 -1.01 15.34
CA PRO A 90 -13.32 0.32 15.24
C PRO A 90 -12.71 0.71 16.60
N GLY A 91 -11.45 1.17 16.62
CA GLY A 91 -10.82 1.71 17.84
C GLY A 91 -9.71 0.88 18.47
N ARG A 92 -9.30 -0.26 17.88
CA ARG A 92 -8.04 -0.91 18.27
C ARG A 92 -6.85 -0.08 17.82
N THR A 93 -5.73 -0.21 18.52
CA THR A 93 -4.45 0.44 18.28
C THR A 93 -4.14 0.42 16.77
N GLN A 94 -3.93 1.61 16.22
CA GLN A 94 -3.63 1.75 14.80
C GLN A 94 -2.14 1.56 14.62
N GLU A 95 -1.73 0.37 14.25
CA GLU A 95 -0.35 -0.05 14.07
C GLU A 95 0.03 -0.09 12.59
N LEU A 96 1.29 0.19 12.30
CA LEU A 96 1.91 -0.17 11.03
C LEU A 96 2.24 -1.65 11.08
N ASN A 97 1.60 -2.46 10.25
CA ASN A 97 1.82 -3.90 10.23
C ASN A 97 2.81 -4.27 9.13
N PHE A 98 3.92 -4.89 9.50
CA PHE A 98 5.01 -5.28 8.61
C PHE A 98 4.90 -6.76 8.26
N PHE A 99 4.98 -7.05 6.96
CA PHE A 99 4.94 -8.40 6.41
C PHE A 99 6.13 -8.63 5.49
N SER A 100 6.88 -9.70 5.69
CA SER A 100 8.06 -10.07 4.89
C SER A 100 7.71 -11.10 3.82
N PHE A 101 8.25 -10.93 2.62
CA PHE A 101 8.28 -11.94 1.58
C PHE A 101 9.68 -12.56 1.47
N GLY A 102 9.74 -13.89 1.51
CA GLY A 102 10.95 -14.68 1.65
C GLY A 102 11.10 -15.21 3.07
N GLU A 103 11.49 -16.50 3.21
CA GLU A 103 11.64 -17.12 4.54
C GLU A 103 12.95 -16.70 5.20
N ASP A 104 14.08 -17.14 4.66
CA ASP A 104 15.40 -16.94 5.26
C ASP A 104 16.14 -15.73 4.65
N ASP A 105 15.75 -15.29 3.47
CA ASP A 105 16.35 -14.13 2.77
C ASP A 105 15.18 -13.20 2.32
N PRO A 106 14.75 -12.27 3.17
CA PRO A 106 13.67 -11.36 2.84
C PRO A 106 13.96 -10.53 1.60
N ILE A 107 13.06 -10.58 0.62
CA ILE A 107 13.20 -9.91 -0.67
C ILE A 107 12.56 -8.51 -0.63
N MET A 108 11.45 -8.40 0.10
CA MET A 108 10.69 -7.18 0.26
C MET A 108 9.82 -7.23 1.50
N THR A 109 9.43 -6.06 1.97
CA THR A 109 8.45 -5.88 3.03
C THR A 109 7.22 -5.16 2.49
N ILE A 110 6.04 -5.66 2.83
CA ILE A 110 4.77 -4.93 2.71
C ILE A 110 4.45 -4.31 4.06
N VAL A 111 4.07 -3.04 4.04
CA VAL A 111 3.61 -2.32 5.23
C VAL A 111 2.13 -1.99 5.06
N ASP A 112 1.30 -2.62 5.90
CA ASP A 112 -0.14 -2.31 6.00
C ASP A 112 -0.30 -1.12 6.94
N MET A 113 -0.54 0.06 6.38
CA MET A 113 -0.78 1.27 7.17
C MET A 113 -2.22 1.29 7.67
N PRO A 114 -2.49 1.87 8.84
CA PRO A 114 -3.86 2.00 9.34
C PRO A 114 -4.75 2.74 8.32
N GLY A 115 -6.01 2.33 8.24
CA GLY A 115 -6.98 3.04 7.42
C GLY A 115 -7.31 4.42 8.02
N TYR A 116 -7.53 5.41 7.18
CA TYR A 116 -7.99 6.74 7.59
C TYR A 116 -9.51 6.92 7.39
N GLY A 117 -10.04 8.08 7.81
CA GLY A 117 -11.47 8.41 7.62
C GLY A 117 -12.41 7.70 8.60
N PHE A 118 -11.94 7.36 9.79
CA PHE A 118 -12.80 6.82 10.85
C PHE A 118 -13.57 7.93 11.55
N ALA A 119 -14.90 7.91 11.44
CA ALA A 119 -15.78 8.85 12.13
C ALA A 119 -15.82 8.69 13.66
N LYS A 120 -15.26 7.60 14.22
CA LYS A 120 -15.38 7.23 15.64
C LYS A 120 -14.07 7.23 16.43
N ALA A 121 -12.94 7.65 15.86
CA ALA A 121 -11.70 7.74 16.60
C ALA A 121 -11.62 9.08 17.36
N SER A 122 -11.04 9.07 18.57
CA SER A 122 -10.77 10.30 19.31
C SER A 122 -9.73 11.15 18.56
N LYS A 123 -9.81 12.49 18.74
CA LYS A 123 -8.85 13.43 18.11
C LYS A 123 -7.40 13.10 18.46
N SER A 124 -7.13 12.69 19.72
CA SER A 124 -5.79 12.28 20.16
C SER A 124 -5.25 11.08 19.38
N LYS A 125 -6.05 10.03 19.21
CA LYS A 125 -5.65 8.84 18.44
C LYS A 125 -5.42 9.14 16.96
N ILE A 126 -6.20 10.04 16.38
CA ILE A 126 -5.99 10.50 15.00
C ILE A 126 -4.65 11.23 14.89
N ALA A 127 -4.33 12.09 15.86
CA ALA A 127 -3.07 12.83 15.89
C ALA A 127 -1.85 11.90 16.05
N GLU A 128 -1.90 10.95 16.98
CA GLU A 128 -0.83 9.95 17.20
C GLU A 128 -0.58 9.11 15.93
N TRP A 129 -1.66 8.63 15.30
CA TRP A 129 -1.57 7.89 14.04
C TRP A 129 -0.99 8.73 12.90
N THR A 130 -1.43 9.98 12.79
CA THR A 130 -0.96 10.90 11.75
C THR A 130 0.54 11.15 11.92
N GLU A 131 1.00 11.36 13.15
CA GLU A 131 2.40 11.58 13.44
C GLU A 131 3.26 10.34 13.18
N LEU A 132 2.84 9.16 13.63
CA LEU A 132 3.52 7.90 13.32
C LEU A 132 3.62 7.67 11.80
N SER A 133 2.51 7.88 11.09
CA SER A 133 2.47 7.70 9.64
C SER A 133 3.38 8.71 8.93
N ARG A 134 3.34 9.98 9.33
CA ARG A 134 4.19 11.04 8.79
C ARG A 134 5.66 10.75 9.06
N HIS A 135 6.01 10.36 10.28
CA HIS A 135 7.39 10.00 10.65
C HIS A 135 7.89 8.81 9.82
N TYR A 136 7.08 7.76 9.66
CA TYR A 136 7.39 6.62 8.80
C TYR A 136 7.65 7.08 7.36
N LEU A 137 6.76 7.87 6.77
CA LEU A 137 6.87 8.32 5.38
C LEU A 137 8.12 9.19 5.15
N LEU A 138 8.44 10.10 6.07
CA LEU A 138 9.59 11.01 5.95
C LEU A 138 10.94 10.32 6.14
N ASN A 139 11.03 9.37 7.07
CA ASN A 139 12.32 8.83 7.53
C ASN A 139 12.64 7.43 7.00
N ARG A 140 11.72 6.81 6.23
CA ARG A 140 11.91 5.45 5.74
C ARG A 140 12.64 5.41 4.40
N SER A 141 13.97 5.42 4.44
CA SER A 141 14.83 5.46 3.24
C SER A 141 14.68 4.26 2.29
N ASN A 142 14.23 3.13 2.80
CA ASN A 142 13.97 1.91 2.01
C ASN A 142 12.51 1.82 1.50
N LEU A 143 11.63 2.78 1.81
CA LEU A 143 10.30 2.89 1.22
C LEU A 143 10.40 3.25 -0.26
N ARG A 144 9.80 2.45 -1.12
CA ARG A 144 9.87 2.61 -2.58
C ARG A 144 8.61 3.21 -3.18
N ARG A 145 7.46 2.89 -2.63
CA ARG A 145 6.17 3.43 -3.09
C ARG A 145 5.07 3.21 -2.07
N VAL A 146 4.14 4.14 -2.01
CA VAL A 146 2.86 3.97 -1.33
C VAL A 146 1.79 3.62 -2.37
N PHE A 147 1.03 2.57 -2.15
CA PHE A 147 -0.18 2.25 -2.91
C PHE A 147 -1.38 2.83 -2.16
N LEU A 148 -1.93 3.92 -2.69
CA LEU A 148 -3.11 4.58 -2.13
C LEU A 148 -4.37 3.99 -2.74
N LEU A 149 -5.14 3.28 -1.91
CA LEU A 149 -6.36 2.59 -2.33
C LEU A 149 -7.57 3.52 -2.23
N ILE A 150 -8.30 3.60 -3.34
CA ILE A 150 -9.55 4.36 -3.45
C ILE A 150 -10.65 3.43 -3.96
N ASP A 151 -11.83 3.48 -3.35
CA ASP A 151 -12.99 2.71 -3.77
C ASP A 151 -13.56 3.29 -5.07
N ALA A 152 -13.48 2.55 -6.17
CA ALA A 152 -13.90 3.01 -7.50
C ALA A 152 -15.36 3.46 -7.58
N ARG A 153 -16.21 3.02 -6.64
CA ARG A 153 -17.63 3.41 -6.58
C ARG A 153 -17.85 4.87 -6.19
N HIS A 154 -16.83 5.53 -5.69
CA HIS A 154 -16.87 6.91 -5.23
C HIS A 154 -15.84 7.75 -5.98
N ASP A 155 -16.04 9.07 -5.91
CA ASP A 155 -15.01 10.02 -6.31
C ASP A 155 -14.00 10.21 -5.16
N ILE A 156 -12.88 10.87 -5.47
CA ILE A 156 -11.88 11.24 -4.47
C ILE A 156 -12.56 12.08 -3.39
N LYS A 157 -12.38 11.69 -2.14
CA LYS A 157 -12.97 12.37 -0.98
C LYS A 157 -11.99 13.37 -0.38
N PRO A 158 -12.44 14.38 0.38
CA PRO A 158 -11.54 15.32 1.06
C PRO A 158 -10.46 14.63 1.89
N SER A 159 -10.80 13.53 2.57
CA SER A 159 -9.81 12.75 3.33
C SER A 159 -8.80 12.01 2.46
N ASP A 160 -9.12 11.68 1.21
CA ASP A 160 -8.16 11.11 0.26
C ASP A 160 -7.21 12.21 -0.21
N GLU A 161 -7.75 13.42 -0.45
CA GLU A 161 -6.99 14.62 -0.81
C GLU A 161 -5.98 15.02 0.27
N GLU A 162 -6.39 15.03 1.55
CA GLU A 162 -5.51 15.30 2.69
C GLU A 162 -4.31 14.32 2.71
N ILE A 163 -4.54 13.05 2.43
CA ILE A 163 -3.49 12.03 2.35
C ILE A 163 -2.58 12.26 1.15
N MET A 164 -3.12 12.61 -0.03
CA MET A 164 -2.32 12.92 -1.21
C MET A 164 -1.43 14.14 -0.96
N CYS A 165 -1.97 15.20 -0.36
CA CYS A 165 -1.18 16.37 0.05
C CYS A 165 -0.08 15.98 1.06
N MET A 166 -0.36 15.11 2.01
CA MET A 166 0.66 14.63 2.96
C MET A 166 1.77 13.87 2.24
N LEU A 167 1.45 13.01 1.28
CA LEU A 167 2.43 12.26 0.49
C LEU A 167 3.28 13.17 -0.40
N ASP A 168 2.67 14.18 -1.01
CA ASP A 168 3.38 15.21 -1.79
C ASP A 168 4.36 15.99 -0.91
N ASN A 169 3.91 16.45 0.28
CA ASN A 169 4.74 17.18 1.24
C ASN A 169 5.90 16.35 1.80
N CYS A 170 5.72 15.03 1.89
CA CYS A 170 6.77 14.08 2.29
C CYS A 170 7.68 13.68 1.10
N ALA A 171 7.43 14.14 -0.11
CA ALA A 171 8.11 13.75 -1.35
C ALA A 171 8.12 12.22 -1.55
N VAL A 172 7.07 11.53 -1.12
CA VAL A 172 6.94 10.07 -1.22
C VAL A 172 6.16 9.70 -2.46
N SER A 173 6.81 9.01 -3.40
CA SER A 173 6.13 8.51 -4.59
C SER A 173 4.97 7.58 -4.24
N TYR A 174 3.78 7.88 -4.75
CA TYR A 174 2.60 7.04 -4.55
C TYR A 174 1.86 6.73 -5.84
N GLN A 175 1.04 5.69 -5.79
CA GLN A 175 0.26 5.21 -6.92
C GLN A 175 -1.17 4.94 -6.50
N ILE A 176 -2.12 5.49 -7.22
CA ILE A 176 -3.54 5.23 -6.99
C ILE A 176 -3.89 3.82 -7.44
N VAL A 177 -4.63 3.11 -6.59
CA VAL A 177 -5.21 1.79 -6.87
C VAL A 177 -6.71 1.84 -6.66
N LEU A 178 -7.48 1.84 -7.73
CA LEU A 178 -8.93 1.75 -7.68
C LEU A 178 -9.35 0.32 -7.32
N THR A 179 -9.95 0.16 -6.15
CA THR A 179 -10.50 -1.11 -5.68
C THR A 179 -11.96 -1.26 -6.12
N LYS A 180 -12.49 -2.48 -6.05
CA LYS A 180 -13.89 -2.79 -6.37
C LYS A 180 -14.30 -2.36 -7.78
N ILE A 181 -13.35 -2.39 -8.72
CA ILE A 181 -13.59 -1.97 -10.12
C ILE A 181 -14.62 -2.85 -10.82
N ASP A 182 -14.85 -4.06 -10.32
CA ASP A 182 -15.92 -4.96 -10.78
C ASP A 182 -17.32 -4.38 -10.63
N LYS A 183 -17.51 -3.42 -9.71
CA LYS A 183 -18.78 -2.73 -9.46
C LYS A 183 -19.01 -1.53 -10.42
N ILE A 184 -18.07 -1.24 -11.31
CA ILE A 184 -18.12 -0.10 -12.23
C ILE A 184 -18.43 -0.58 -13.66
N LYS A 185 -19.46 -0.01 -14.28
CA LYS A 185 -19.86 -0.32 -15.66
C LYS A 185 -18.80 0.12 -16.68
N ASN A 186 -18.39 1.39 -16.62
CA ASN A 186 -17.40 1.96 -17.53
C ASN A 186 -16.04 2.15 -16.81
N ARG A 187 -15.29 1.07 -16.76
CA ARG A 187 -14.00 1.00 -16.04
C ARG A 187 -12.95 1.94 -16.61
N ASN A 188 -12.81 1.99 -17.92
CA ASN A 188 -11.82 2.84 -18.59
C ASN A 188 -12.09 4.31 -18.36
N LYS A 189 -13.35 4.73 -18.42
CA LYS A 189 -13.77 6.10 -18.12
C LYS A 189 -13.39 6.47 -16.66
N LYS A 190 -13.71 5.60 -15.70
CA LYS A 190 -13.38 5.86 -14.28
C LYS A 190 -11.88 5.98 -14.04
N ILE A 191 -11.07 5.15 -14.70
CA ILE A 191 -9.59 5.22 -14.61
C ILE A 191 -9.12 6.58 -15.15
N SER A 192 -9.54 6.95 -16.36
CA SER A 192 -9.13 8.19 -17.01
C SER A 192 -9.57 9.44 -16.24
N GLU A 193 -10.79 9.45 -15.68
CA GLU A 193 -11.27 10.53 -14.81
C GLU A 193 -10.42 10.65 -13.54
N THR A 194 -10.06 9.53 -12.93
CA THR A 194 -9.20 9.54 -11.75
C THR A 194 -7.79 10.03 -12.09
N GLU A 195 -7.20 9.57 -13.20
CA GLU A 195 -5.89 10.06 -13.68
C GLU A 195 -5.91 11.57 -13.91
N ASN A 196 -6.98 12.10 -14.47
CA ASN A 196 -7.12 13.54 -14.68
C ASN A 196 -7.26 14.33 -13.38
N SER A 197 -8.03 13.81 -12.41
CA SER A 197 -8.27 14.51 -11.14
C SER A 197 -7.03 14.60 -10.26
N VAL A 198 -6.06 13.69 -10.40
CA VAL A 198 -4.85 13.68 -9.57
C VAL A 198 -3.62 14.32 -10.22
N LYS A 199 -3.74 14.86 -11.43
CA LYS A 199 -2.61 15.44 -12.19
C LYS A 199 -1.87 16.58 -11.50
N SER A 200 -2.53 17.29 -10.59
CA SER A 200 -1.94 18.39 -9.82
C SER A 200 -0.99 17.94 -8.73
N HIS A 201 -1.05 16.67 -8.34
CA HIS A 201 -0.21 16.10 -7.30
C HIS A 201 1.18 15.73 -7.86
N VAL A 202 2.23 16.23 -7.21
CA VAL A 202 3.61 16.14 -7.74
C VAL A 202 4.28 14.79 -7.50
N ALA A 203 3.88 14.06 -6.45
CA ALA A 203 4.46 12.76 -6.11
C ALA A 203 3.63 11.57 -6.63
N VAL A 204 2.48 11.83 -7.28
CA VAL A 204 1.63 10.79 -7.82
C VAL A 204 2.24 10.15 -9.09
N HIS A 205 2.18 8.82 -9.17
CA HIS A 205 2.50 8.14 -10.42
C HIS A 205 1.35 8.34 -11.43
N PRO A 206 1.63 8.71 -12.70
CA PRO A 206 0.60 9.11 -13.67
C PRO A 206 -0.39 8.01 -14.05
N VAL A 207 -0.04 6.74 -13.83
CA VAL A 207 -0.91 5.60 -14.18
C VAL A 207 -1.71 5.16 -12.98
N VAL A 208 -3.02 5.11 -13.10
CA VAL A 208 -3.94 4.56 -12.09
C VAL A 208 -4.12 3.06 -12.30
N TYR A 209 -3.95 2.26 -11.25
CA TYR A 209 -4.25 0.83 -11.30
C TYR A 209 -5.69 0.56 -10.84
N ALA A 210 -6.27 -0.49 -11.39
CA ALA A 210 -7.58 -0.96 -10.99
C ALA A 210 -7.54 -2.43 -10.59
N THR A 211 -8.27 -2.81 -9.54
CA THR A 211 -8.29 -4.18 -9.03
C THR A 211 -9.64 -4.54 -8.42
N SER A 212 -9.87 -5.84 -8.34
CA SER A 212 -10.94 -6.44 -7.56
C SER A 212 -10.40 -7.61 -6.77
N SER A 213 -10.81 -7.74 -5.52
CA SER A 213 -10.47 -8.88 -4.65
C SER A 213 -11.48 -10.03 -4.74
N GLN A 214 -12.54 -9.89 -5.51
CA GLN A 214 -13.63 -10.87 -5.64
C GLN A 214 -13.49 -11.78 -6.88
N ILE A 215 -12.35 -11.76 -7.59
CA ILE A 215 -12.13 -12.55 -8.81
C ILE A 215 -10.94 -13.47 -8.63
#